data_e79d04e718d5436fdd4b1d3e74912fdc
#
_entry.id   e79d04e718d5436fdd4b1d3e74912fdc
#
_cell.length_a   1.000
_cell.length_b   1.000
_cell.length_c   1.000
_cell.angle_alpha   90.00
_cell.angle_beta   90.00
_cell.angle_gamma   90.00
#
_symmetry.space_group_name_H-M   'P 1'
#
loop_
_entity.id
_entity.type
_entity.pdbx_description
1 polymer ?
#
loop_
_entity_poly.entity_id
_entity_poly.type
_entity_poly.pdbx_seq_one_letter_code
_entity_poly.pdbx_strand_id
1 'polypeptide(L)'
;MLLPSRAGLTVAFVVTVALSACSPTFNWREVPVGDAGLIAMLPCKPDRVTRAMPLGAASVEVEVVGCEAGGAIFAVAHARAANAAEAETWLTAWRTATRSQLADAQAAETPA
;
A
#
# COMPACT_ATOMS: atom_id res chain seq x y z
N MET A 1 55.36 -7.26 -12.37
CA MET A 1 54.29 -8.25 -12.35
C MET A 1 53.26 -8.00 -11.26
N LEU A 2 52.97 -6.74 -11.01
CA LEU A 2 51.95 -6.34 -10.02
C LEU A 2 50.61 -6.01 -10.67
N LEU A 3 50.51 -5.99 -11.98
CA LEU A 3 49.35 -5.59 -12.75
C LEU A 3 48.11 -6.51 -12.57
N PRO A 4 48.22 -7.82 -12.41
CA PRO A 4 47.01 -8.69 -12.27
C PRO A 4 46.23 -8.43 -10.98
N SER A 5 46.90 -8.05 -9.88
CA SER A 5 46.20 -7.79 -8.61
C SER A 5 45.39 -6.52 -8.64
N ARG A 6 45.83 -5.51 -9.35
CA ARG A 6 45.07 -4.24 -9.49
C ARG A 6 43.83 -4.40 -10.34
N ALA A 7 43.92 -5.17 -11.41
CA ALA A 7 42.78 -5.48 -12.25
C ALA A 7 41.69 -6.28 -11.50
N GLY A 8 42.11 -7.25 -10.67
CA GLY A 8 41.18 -8.02 -9.83
C GLY A 8 40.43 -7.18 -8.81
N LEU A 9 41.10 -6.25 -8.16
CA LEU A 9 40.47 -5.33 -7.21
C LEU A 9 39.44 -4.41 -7.86
N THR A 10 39.74 -3.89 -9.05
CA THR A 10 38.84 -3.03 -9.77
C THR A 10 37.55 -3.77 -10.17
N VAL A 11 37.65 -4.98 -10.66
CA VAL A 11 36.51 -5.82 -11.03
C VAL A 11 35.62 -6.13 -9.81
N ALA A 12 36.24 -6.49 -8.68
CA ALA A 12 35.50 -6.76 -7.45
C ALA A 12 34.71 -5.55 -6.96
N PHE A 13 35.26 -4.35 -7.03
CA PHE A 13 34.60 -3.10 -6.66
C PHE A 13 33.36 -2.83 -7.55
N VAL A 14 33.49 -2.98 -8.87
CA VAL A 14 32.38 -2.77 -9.82
C VAL A 14 31.23 -3.74 -9.56
N VAL A 15 31.52 -5.02 -9.31
CA VAL A 15 30.49 -6.03 -8.98
C VAL A 15 29.75 -5.68 -7.69
N THR A 16 30.45 -5.21 -6.65
CA THR A 16 29.83 -4.80 -5.39
C THR A 16 28.87 -3.63 -5.58
N VAL A 17 29.24 -2.62 -6.36
CA VAL A 17 28.39 -1.49 -6.67
C VAL A 17 27.14 -1.93 -7.46
N ALA A 18 27.30 -2.81 -8.43
CA ALA A 18 26.18 -3.33 -9.21
C ALA A 18 25.16 -4.09 -8.33
N LEU A 19 25.63 -4.91 -7.38
CA LEU A 19 24.77 -5.63 -6.45
C LEU A 19 24.01 -4.69 -5.51
N SER A 20 24.64 -3.61 -5.02
CA SER A 20 23.98 -2.64 -4.14
C SER A 20 22.93 -1.80 -4.86
N ALA A 21 22.97 -1.69 -6.20
CA ALA A 21 22.00 -0.96 -6.99
C ALA A 21 20.72 -1.76 -7.29
N CYS A 22 20.67 -3.07 -7.00
CA CYS A 22 19.54 -3.95 -7.28
C CYS A 22 18.56 -4.04 -6.10
N SER A 23 18.01 -2.90 -5.66
CA SER A 23 16.95 -2.89 -4.63
C SER A 23 15.59 -3.12 -5.29
N PRO A 24 14.74 -4.03 -4.76
CA PRO A 24 13.41 -4.25 -5.33
C PRO A 24 12.51 -3.02 -5.12
N THR A 25 11.78 -2.65 -6.16
CA THR A 25 10.77 -1.58 -6.11
C THR A 25 9.60 -1.99 -5.20
N PHE A 26 9.21 -3.26 -5.25
CA PHE A 26 8.17 -3.84 -4.43
C PHE A 26 8.76 -4.85 -3.47
N ASN A 27 8.48 -4.66 -2.19
CA ASN A 27 8.87 -5.59 -1.13
C ASN A 27 7.63 -5.96 -0.32
N TRP A 28 6.87 -6.93 -0.82
CA TRP A 28 5.59 -7.34 -0.27
C TRP A 28 5.71 -7.86 1.15
N ARG A 29 4.86 -7.36 2.02
CA ARG A 29 4.84 -7.70 3.45
C ARG A 29 3.43 -7.76 3.98
N GLU A 30 3.25 -8.55 5.02
CA GLU A 30 2.02 -8.60 5.78
C GLU A 30 1.91 -7.39 6.71
N VAL A 31 0.79 -6.69 6.66
CA VAL A 31 0.53 -5.50 7.45
C VAL A 31 -0.77 -5.69 8.23
N PRO A 32 -0.75 -5.67 9.56
CA PRO A 32 -1.97 -5.71 10.35
C PRO A 32 -2.81 -4.46 10.13
N VAL A 33 -4.12 -4.64 9.95
CA VAL A 33 -5.09 -3.56 9.76
C VAL A 33 -6.16 -3.70 10.84
N GLY A 34 -6.38 -2.63 11.59
CA GLY A 34 -7.27 -2.69 12.75
C GLY A 34 -6.74 -3.59 13.87
N ASP A 35 -7.63 -4.02 14.75
CA ASP A 35 -7.29 -4.82 15.93
C ASP A 35 -8.01 -6.20 15.95
N ALA A 36 -8.69 -6.54 14.86
CA ALA A 36 -9.50 -7.77 14.74
C ALA A 36 -8.82 -8.88 13.93
N GLY A 37 -7.50 -8.81 13.72
CA GLY A 37 -6.73 -9.86 13.04
C GLY A 37 -6.73 -9.78 11.52
N LEU A 38 -7.22 -8.69 10.95
CA LEU A 38 -7.14 -8.48 9.50
C LEU A 38 -5.70 -8.21 9.07
N ILE A 39 -5.25 -8.90 8.04
CA ILE A 39 -3.92 -8.76 7.46
C ILE A 39 -4.06 -8.35 6.00
N ALA A 40 -3.36 -7.30 5.61
CA ALA A 40 -3.24 -6.88 4.22
C ALA A 40 -1.81 -7.08 3.71
N MET A 41 -1.67 -7.32 2.41
CA MET A 41 -0.36 -7.37 1.76
C MET A 41 -0.07 -6.03 1.10
N LEU A 42 1.02 -5.38 1.51
CA LEU A 42 1.46 -4.11 0.92
C LEU A 42 2.89 -4.23 0.41
N PRO A 43 3.22 -3.55 -0.72
CA PRO A 43 4.54 -3.66 -1.35
C PRO A 43 5.61 -2.78 -0.72
N CYS A 44 5.28 -2.02 0.31
CA CYS A 44 6.16 -1.03 0.92
C CYS A 44 5.81 -0.82 2.40
N LYS A 45 6.69 -0.12 3.12
CA LYS A 45 6.46 0.21 4.53
C LYS A 45 5.24 1.12 4.66
N PRO A 46 4.24 0.74 5.45
CA PRO A 46 2.99 1.49 5.53
C PRO A 46 3.07 2.70 6.45
N ASP A 47 2.32 3.74 6.07
CA ASP A 47 1.89 4.80 6.94
C ASP A 47 0.45 4.54 7.38
N ARG A 48 0.08 5.01 8.58
CA ARG A 48 -1.25 4.82 9.17
C ARG A 48 -1.84 6.15 9.58
N VAL A 49 -3.11 6.35 9.21
CA VAL A 49 -3.88 7.53 9.58
C VAL A 49 -5.29 7.10 9.95
N THR A 50 -5.81 7.63 11.06
CA THR A 50 -7.22 7.46 11.43
C THR A 50 -7.93 8.80 11.27
N ARG A 51 -9.02 8.79 10.54
CA ARG A 51 -9.83 9.99 10.27
C ARG A 51 -11.32 9.69 10.42
N ALA A 52 -12.07 10.68 10.90
CA ALA A 52 -13.52 10.65 10.78
C ALA A 52 -13.93 10.97 9.35
N MET A 53 -14.71 10.09 8.74
CA MET A 53 -15.19 10.26 7.38
C MET A 53 -16.72 10.12 7.32
N PRO A 54 -17.40 10.91 6.47
CA PRO A 54 -18.84 10.71 6.28
C PRO A 54 -19.07 9.45 5.42
N LEU A 55 -19.75 8.47 5.99
CA LEU A 55 -20.17 7.25 5.31
C LEU A 55 -21.69 7.15 5.39
N GLY A 56 -22.37 7.62 4.36
CA GLY A 56 -23.81 7.80 4.40
C GLY A 56 -24.19 8.94 5.36
N ALA A 57 -25.12 8.67 6.28
CA ALA A 57 -25.57 9.64 7.28
C ALA A 57 -24.68 9.67 8.55
N ALA A 58 -23.71 8.77 8.65
CA ALA A 58 -22.86 8.63 9.83
C ALA A 58 -21.48 9.24 9.60
N SER A 59 -20.87 9.74 10.68
CA SER A 59 -19.44 10.04 10.74
C SER A 59 -18.73 8.87 11.38
N VAL A 60 -17.82 8.26 10.66
CA VAL A 60 -17.18 6.99 11.04
C VAL A 60 -15.68 7.15 11.11
N GLU A 61 -15.05 6.62 12.14
CA GLU A 61 -13.60 6.54 12.19
C GLU A 61 -13.09 5.47 11.24
N VAL A 62 -12.26 5.89 10.29
CA VAL A 62 -11.65 5.02 9.28
C VAL A 62 -10.14 5.04 9.46
N GLU A 63 -9.55 3.87 9.65
CA GLU A 63 -8.10 3.70 9.60
C GLU A 63 -7.68 3.46 8.15
N VAL A 64 -6.77 4.28 7.66
CA VAL A 64 -6.18 4.10 6.34
C VAL A 64 -4.72 3.73 6.51
N VAL A 65 -4.36 2.59 5.94
CA VAL A 65 -2.99 2.06 5.93
C VAL A 65 -2.52 2.02 4.50
N GLY A 66 -1.45 2.72 4.19
CA GLY A 66 -1.01 2.80 2.81
C GLY A 66 0.44 3.16 2.64
N CYS A 67 0.92 3.02 1.42
CA CYS A 67 2.28 3.36 1.02
C CYS A 67 2.37 3.61 -0.48
N GLU A 68 3.48 4.17 -0.92
CA GLU A 68 3.74 4.44 -2.32
C GLU A 68 4.93 3.61 -2.80
N ALA A 69 4.76 2.92 -3.92
CA ALA A 69 5.83 2.16 -4.58
C ALA A 69 5.57 2.10 -6.08
N GLY A 70 6.65 2.20 -6.88
CA GLY A 70 6.56 2.10 -8.33
C GLY A 70 5.66 3.16 -8.98
N GLY A 71 5.53 4.33 -8.38
CA GLY A 71 4.65 5.40 -8.87
C GLY A 71 3.17 5.18 -8.60
N ALA A 72 2.79 4.16 -7.83
CA ALA A 72 1.42 3.86 -7.45
C ALA A 72 1.21 3.95 -5.95
N ILE A 73 -0.01 4.31 -5.54
CA ILE A 73 -0.42 4.33 -4.14
C ILE A 73 -1.23 3.07 -3.86
N PHE A 74 -0.82 2.35 -2.80
CA PHE A 74 -1.51 1.16 -2.31
C PHE A 74 -2.09 1.49 -0.94
N ALA A 75 -3.40 1.37 -0.79
CA ALA A 75 -4.05 1.71 0.48
C ALA A 75 -5.19 0.75 0.81
N VAL A 76 -5.35 0.52 2.12
CA VAL A 76 -6.46 -0.24 2.68
C VAL A 76 -7.16 0.65 3.69
N ALA A 77 -8.47 0.80 3.55
CA ALA A 77 -9.30 1.52 4.49
C ALA A 77 -10.11 0.52 5.31
N HIS A 78 -10.10 0.69 6.61
CA HIS A 78 -10.78 -0.20 7.55
C HIS A 78 -11.68 0.60 8.50
N ALA A 79 -12.91 0.16 8.63
CA ALA A 79 -13.85 0.67 9.63
C ALA A 79 -14.60 -0.50 10.27
N ARG A 80 -14.95 -0.36 11.52
CA ARG A 80 -15.68 -1.39 12.27
C ARG A 80 -17.16 -1.04 12.33
N ALA A 81 -17.99 -1.87 11.72
CA ALA A 81 -19.44 -1.76 11.77
C ALA A 81 -20.01 -2.65 12.88
N ALA A 82 -21.18 -2.28 13.38
CA ALA A 82 -21.88 -3.05 14.42
C ALA A 82 -22.49 -4.36 13.88
N ASN A 83 -22.84 -4.38 12.59
CA ASN A 83 -23.45 -5.55 11.93
C ASN A 83 -23.21 -5.49 10.41
N ALA A 84 -23.57 -6.56 9.73
CA ALA A 84 -23.37 -6.70 8.29
C ALA A 84 -24.15 -5.66 7.47
N ALA A 85 -25.36 -5.32 7.87
CA ALA A 85 -26.18 -4.33 7.16
C ALA A 85 -25.54 -2.92 7.21
N GLU A 86 -24.99 -2.53 8.37
CA GLU A 86 -24.29 -1.27 8.54
C GLU A 86 -22.99 -1.27 7.71
N ALA A 87 -22.25 -2.37 7.72
CA ALA A 87 -21.04 -2.52 6.92
C ALA A 87 -21.34 -2.34 5.42
N GLU A 88 -22.41 -2.91 4.93
CA GLU A 88 -22.82 -2.80 3.54
C GLU A 88 -23.24 -1.37 3.17
N THR A 89 -23.94 -0.69 4.06
CA THR A 89 -24.28 0.74 3.89
C THR A 89 -23.02 1.59 3.77
N TRP A 90 -22.04 1.37 4.62
CA TRP A 90 -20.78 2.12 4.58
C TRP A 90 -19.95 1.81 3.34
N LEU A 91 -19.90 0.54 2.94
CA LEU A 91 -19.18 0.14 1.71
C LEU A 91 -19.81 0.77 0.47
N THR A 92 -21.12 0.83 0.41
CA THR A 92 -21.84 1.49 -0.69
C THR A 92 -21.54 2.98 -0.74
N ALA A 93 -21.57 3.64 0.41
CA ALA A 93 -21.24 5.07 0.51
C ALA A 93 -19.78 5.35 0.12
N TRP A 94 -18.85 4.52 0.57
CA TRP A 94 -17.44 4.59 0.22
C TRP A 94 -17.22 4.43 -1.29
N ARG A 95 -17.85 3.42 -1.87
CA ARG A 95 -17.77 3.14 -3.30
C ARG A 95 -18.30 4.32 -4.12
N THR A 96 -19.43 4.87 -3.74
CA THR A 96 -20.03 6.02 -4.43
C THR A 96 -19.11 7.25 -4.35
N ALA A 97 -18.57 7.55 -3.18
CA ALA A 97 -17.66 8.68 -2.98
C ALA A 97 -16.36 8.51 -3.77
N THR A 98 -15.80 7.32 -3.78
CA THR A 98 -14.57 7.01 -4.53
C THR A 98 -14.79 7.14 -6.03
N ARG A 99 -15.87 6.62 -6.55
CA ARG A 99 -16.22 6.75 -7.98
C ARG A 99 -16.41 8.21 -8.37
N SER A 100 -17.02 9.01 -7.51
CA SER A 100 -17.21 10.44 -7.75
C SER A 100 -15.89 11.19 -7.85
N GLN A 101 -14.91 10.84 -7.01
CA GLN A 101 -13.57 11.43 -7.06
C GLN A 101 -12.79 11.02 -8.30
N LEU A 102 -13.08 9.86 -8.87
CA LEU A 102 -12.41 9.30 -10.04
C LEU A 102 -13.23 9.46 -11.32
N ALA A 103 -14.19 10.38 -11.36
CA ALA A 103 -15.10 10.54 -12.48
C ALA A 103 -14.41 10.79 -13.83
N ASP A 104 -13.25 11.47 -13.81
CA ASP A 104 -12.45 11.76 -15.00
C ASP A 104 -11.38 10.69 -15.29
N ALA A 105 -11.27 9.66 -14.46
CA ALA A 105 -10.31 8.57 -14.60
C ALA A 105 -11.06 7.26 -14.87
N GLN A 106 -10.42 6.36 -15.61
CA GLN A 106 -10.96 5.01 -15.80
C GLN A 106 -10.77 4.21 -14.50
N ALA A 107 -11.86 4.04 -13.74
CA ALA A 107 -11.87 3.22 -12.55
C ALA A 107 -12.35 1.81 -12.90
N ALA A 108 -11.63 0.79 -12.40
CA ALA A 108 -12.01 -0.60 -12.50
C ALA A 108 -12.18 -1.18 -11.09
N GLU A 109 -13.29 -1.89 -10.87
CA GLU A 109 -13.54 -2.60 -9.62
C GLU A 109 -13.48 -4.10 -9.85
N THR A 110 -12.78 -4.79 -8.96
CA THR A 110 -12.71 -6.24 -8.96
C THR A 110 -13.36 -6.76 -7.69
N PRO A 111 -14.32 -7.70 -7.78
CA PRO A 111 -14.90 -8.33 -6.59
C PRO A 111 -13.84 -9.04 -5.77
N ALA A 112 -13.95 -8.94 -4.47
CA ALA A 112 -13.04 -9.60 -3.55
C ALA A 112 -13.30 -11.11 -3.48
#